data_f1f374046a29af7cf3b818d358b4981b
#
_entry.id   f1f374046a29af7cf3b818d358b4981b
#
_cell.length_a   1.000
_cell.length_b   1.000
_cell.length_c   1.000
_cell.angle_alpha   90.00
_cell.angle_beta   90.00
_cell.angle_gamma   90.00
#
_symmetry.space_group_name_H-M   'P 1'
#
loop_
_entity.id
_entity.type
_entity.pdbx_description
1 polymer ?
#
loop_
_entity_poly.entity_id
_entity_poly.type
_entity_poly.pdbx_seq_one_letter_code
_entity_poly.pdbx_strand_id
1 'polypeptide(L)'
;MAEQISSDNNDSLNIYILTYNCARTPIDPVLFAPYLFHALPPNSDAPELLVLCLQELAPISYAFLGGSFLTPYFKAFREVVRLASKDHGYVNVVSRNLGMTAIMVFLRDDVVERLAWVRTAGVGVGVSDMGNKGAVGVQLGYRAARGGLPAGGEADNPEGETVEFTFVSAHLAPMEDGLERRNEDYKNIMQRLVFVPDQRLQTPLARGEEGEDAPLLQGDVAWQENETLTEERGMYSPSSSYFFFAGDLNYRTSLLQPSPQDVRDKFPQPSTNTDGPIEFRELLAEDQLTQQVEAGKTLHGLTEAPITFPPTYKYHTDGSKAVLLVNGEDREHWSWARHRWPSWCDRIFFSTPQQGDVKVTPQRYACLPLFATSDHRPVALAASVSLKAVSNAGRVEGERGPTAPFGIDPRWRTKRIQARRKELAVGIMAYLALTREGNGLLVATTIGLVGGWLIIRSLLLG
;
A
#
# COMPACT_ATOMS: atom_id res chain seq x y z
N MET A 1 27.69 -37.53 -7.86
CA MET A 1 26.76 -36.81 -8.70
C MET A 1 25.56 -36.33 -7.85
N ALA A 2 25.85 -35.71 -6.69
CA ALA A 2 24.87 -35.30 -5.70
C ALA A 2 25.28 -33.99 -4.96
N GLU A 3 26.09 -33.13 -5.60
CA GLU A 3 26.61 -31.91 -4.94
C GLU A 3 26.35 -30.61 -5.72
N GLN A 4 25.44 -30.60 -6.69
CA GLN A 4 25.19 -29.42 -7.52
C GLN A 4 23.81 -28.78 -7.37
N ILE A 5 23.00 -29.15 -6.35
CA ILE A 5 21.62 -28.63 -6.18
C ILE A 5 21.53 -27.55 -5.05
N SER A 6 22.60 -27.27 -4.29
CA SER A 6 22.51 -26.36 -3.14
C SER A 6 23.04 -24.94 -3.36
N SER A 7 23.53 -24.57 -4.57
CA SER A 7 24.11 -23.24 -4.82
C SER A 7 23.18 -22.20 -5.43
N ASP A 8 22.01 -22.59 -5.95
CA ASP A 8 21.11 -21.66 -6.67
C ASP A 8 20.11 -20.89 -5.78
N ASN A 9 19.97 -21.25 -4.49
CA ASN A 9 18.99 -20.61 -3.60
C ASN A 9 19.43 -19.23 -3.03
N ASN A 10 20.64 -18.77 -3.31
CA ASN A 10 21.17 -17.52 -2.74
C ASN A 10 20.99 -16.28 -3.63
N ASP A 11 20.55 -16.45 -4.87
CA ASP A 11 20.48 -15.40 -5.89
C ASP A 11 19.06 -14.84 -6.09
N SER A 12 18.08 -15.28 -5.34
CA SER A 12 16.70 -14.81 -5.45
C SER A 12 16.08 -14.47 -4.10
N LEU A 13 15.10 -13.57 -4.10
CA LEU A 13 14.29 -13.16 -2.95
C LEU A 13 12.82 -13.43 -3.25
N ASN A 14 12.14 -14.17 -2.37
CA ASN A 14 10.70 -14.35 -2.47
C ASN A 14 9.99 -13.18 -1.80
N ILE A 15 9.12 -12.54 -2.55
CA ILE A 15 8.35 -11.39 -2.11
C ILE A 15 6.86 -11.71 -2.14
N TYR A 16 6.13 -11.13 -1.20
CA TYR A 16 4.69 -11.20 -1.14
C TYR A 16 4.11 -9.81 -0.94
N ILE A 17 3.28 -9.37 -1.88
CA ILE A 17 2.65 -8.06 -1.83
C ILE A 17 1.14 -8.29 -1.73
N LEU A 18 0.51 -7.67 -0.75
CA LEU A 18 -0.93 -7.69 -0.57
C LEU A 18 -1.47 -6.27 -0.62
N THR A 19 -2.53 -6.04 -1.39
CA THR A 19 -3.31 -4.80 -1.35
C THR A 19 -4.70 -5.05 -0.81
N TYR A 20 -5.18 -4.14 0.06
CA TYR A 20 -6.49 -4.26 0.67
C TYR A 20 -7.09 -2.90 1.04
N ASN A 21 -8.29 -2.63 0.53
CA ASN A 21 -9.12 -1.54 1.00
C ASN A 21 -9.88 -2.01 2.25
N CYS A 22 -9.53 -1.44 3.42
CA CYS A 22 -10.04 -1.84 4.74
C CYS A 22 -11.42 -1.24 5.07
N ALA A 23 -12.01 -0.44 4.16
CA ALA A 23 -13.30 0.24 4.36
C ALA A 23 -13.41 0.98 5.71
N ARG A 24 -12.30 1.50 6.23
CA ARG A 24 -12.19 2.27 7.49
C ARG A 24 -12.51 1.47 8.76
N THR A 25 -12.56 0.16 8.64
CA THR A 25 -12.90 -0.76 9.73
C THR A 25 -11.66 -1.53 10.17
N PRO A 26 -11.37 -1.64 11.47
CA PRO A 26 -10.30 -2.50 11.94
C PRO A 26 -10.53 -3.95 11.50
N ILE A 27 -9.50 -4.62 11.04
CA ILE A 27 -9.57 -6.06 10.73
C ILE A 27 -9.58 -6.89 12.01
N ASP A 28 -10.18 -8.07 11.94
CA ASP A 28 -10.04 -9.10 12.96
C ASP A 28 -8.82 -9.98 12.62
N PRO A 29 -7.73 -9.93 13.43
CA PRO A 29 -6.52 -10.68 13.14
C PRO A 29 -6.73 -12.19 13.10
N VAL A 30 -7.62 -12.72 13.93
CA VAL A 30 -7.88 -14.17 14.00
C VAL A 30 -8.59 -14.66 12.75
N LEU A 31 -9.51 -13.86 12.21
CA LEU A 31 -10.23 -14.18 10.98
C LEU A 31 -9.36 -13.98 9.73
N PHE A 32 -8.47 -12.98 9.73
CA PHE A 32 -7.66 -12.64 8.55
C PHE A 32 -6.42 -13.52 8.40
N ALA A 33 -5.73 -13.83 9.50
CA ALA A 33 -4.44 -14.52 9.49
C ALA A 33 -4.41 -15.86 8.72
N PRO A 34 -5.43 -16.74 8.78
CA PRO A 34 -5.45 -17.98 8.01
C PRO A 34 -5.36 -17.77 6.49
N TYR A 35 -5.72 -16.59 6.01
CA TYR A 35 -5.79 -16.28 4.59
C TYR A 35 -4.68 -15.33 4.11
N LEU A 36 -3.84 -14.79 5.02
CA LEU A 36 -2.80 -13.83 4.64
C LEU A 36 -1.95 -14.33 3.47
N PHE A 37 -1.53 -15.59 3.54
CA PHE A 37 -0.68 -16.22 2.54
C PHE A 37 -1.45 -17.08 1.52
N HIS A 38 -2.73 -16.80 1.31
CA HIS A 38 -3.59 -17.56 0.37
C HIS A 38 -3.06 -17.57 -1.07
N ALA A 39 -2.35 -16.52 -1.48
CA ALA A 39 -1.73 -16.43 -2.79
C ALA A 39 -0.30 -17.01 -2.85
N LEU A 40 0.19 -17.70 -1.83
CA LEU A 40 1.41 -18.49 -1.97
C LEU A 40 1.12 -19.79 -2.75
N PRO A 41 2.07 -20.25 -3.59
CA PRO A 41 1.98 -21.59 -4.16
C PRO A 41 1.96 -22.65 -3.06
N PRO A 42 1.29 -23.78 -3.28
CA PRO A 42 1.33 -24.90 -2.32
C PRO A 42 2.78 -25.34 -2.05
N ASN A 43 3.12 -25.57 -0.80
CA ASN A 43 4.45 -26.03 -0.33
C ASN A 43 5.61 -25.05 -0.65
N SER A 44 5.32 -23.78 -0.90
CA SER A 44 6.36 -22.76 -0.99
C SER A 44 6.78 -22.30 0.42
N ASP A 45 8.04 -21.86 0.52
CA ASP A 45 8.55 -21.24 1.74
C ASP A 45 7.87 -19.91 2.01
N ALA A 46 7.86 -19.48 3.27
CA ALA A 46 7.40 -18.16 3.65
C ALA A 46 8.27 -17.07 2.99
N PRO A 47 7.66 -16.00 2.43
CA PRO A 47 8.41 -14.98 1.70
C PRO A 47 9.39 -14.25 2.61
N GLU A 48 10.58 -13.91 2.08
CA GLU A 48 11.56 -13.11 2.83
C GLU A 48 11.11 -11.66 3.02
N LEU A 49 10.34 -11.13 2.08
CA LEU A 49 9.84 -9.76 2.09
C LEU A 49 8.32 -9.75 1.91
N LEU A 50 7.62 -9.18 2.90
CA LEU A 50 6.18 -9.03 2.90
C LEU A 50 5.81 -7.54 2.90
N VAL A 51 4.97 -7.12 1.95
CA VAL A 51 4.48 -5.74 1.83
C VAL A 51 2.96 -5.71 1.86
N LEU A 52 2.41 -4.91 2.76
CA LEU A 52 0.97 -4.66 2.85
C LEU A 52 0.67 -3.24 2.38
N CYS A 53 -0.07 -3.12 1.29
CA CYS A 53 -0.55 -1.87 0.70
C CYS A 53 -2.03 -1.68 1.11
N LEU A 54 -2.30 -0.72 1.99
CA LEU A 54 -3.59 -0.60 2.66
C LEU A 54 -4.28 0.71 2.27
N GLN A 55 -5.57 0.63 1.96
CA GLN A 55 -6.39 1.79 1.63
C GLN A 55 -7.57 1.84 2.60
N GLU A 56 -8.07 3.06 2.83
CA GLU A 56 -9.12 3.32 3.84
C GLU A 56 -8.82 2.62 5.18
N LEU A 57 -7.54 2.70 5.63
CA LEU A 57 -7.05 2.03 6.84
C LEU A 57 -7.87 2.37 8.08
N ALA A 58 -8.25 3.65 8.22
CA ALA A 58 -8.99 4.17 9.37
C ALA A 58 -9.96 5.28 8.95
N PRO A 59 -10.94 5.64 9.80
CA PRO A 59 -11.78 6.82 9.60
C PRO A 59 -10.95 8.08 9.35
N ILE A 60 -11.47 9.01 8.52
CA ILE A 60 -10.75 10.20 8.08
C ILE A 60 -10.21 11.04 9.24
N SER A 61 -10.95 11.12 10.36
CA SER A 61 -10.50 11.81 11.58
C SER A 61 -9.19 11.22 12.10
N TYR A 62 -9.13 9.91 12.30
CA TYR A 62 -7.95 9.22 12.82
C TYR A 62 -6.81 9.20 11.79
N ALA A 63 -7.14 8.97 10.52
CA ALA A 63 -6.16 8.94 9.44
C ALA A 63 -5.46 10.30 9.23
N PHE A 64 -6.18 11.41 9.38
CA PHE A 64 -5.63 12.75 9.25
C PHE A 64 -4.91 13.25 10.49
N LEU A 65 -5.32 12.83 11.67
CA LEU A 65 -4.58 13.11 12.91
C LEU A 65 -3.29 12.29 12.95
N GLY A 66 -3.35 11.00 12.60
CA GLY A 66 -2.17 10.12 12.60
C GLY A 66 -1.72 9.72 14.00
N GLY A 67 -0.46 9.28 14.11
CA GLY A 67 0.16 8.93 15.39
C GLY A 67 -0.59 7.82 16.14
N SER A 68 -0.82 8.00 17.42
CA SER A 68 -1.48 7.02 18.31
C SER A 68 -2.89 6.63 17.87
N PHE A 69 -3.59 7.46 17.10
CA PHE A 69 -4.90 7.12 16.54
C PHE A 69 -4.84 5.96 15.54
N LEU A 70 -3.70 5.73 14.90
CA LEU A 70 -3.49 4.65 13.95
C LEU A 70 -2.86 3.40 14.56
N THR A 71 -2.33 3.49 15.77
CA THR A 71 -1.69 2.37 16.47
C THR A 71 -2.57 1.11 16.50
N PRO A 72 -3.88 1.16 16.83
CA PRO A 72 -4.73 -0.04 16.85
C PRO A 72 -4.82 -0.73 15.48
N TYR A 73 -4.87 0.04 14.40
CA TYR A 73 -4.98 -0.48 13.05
C TYR A 73 -3.69 -1.16 12.60
N PHE A 74 -2.54 -0.52 12.80
CA PHE A 74 -1.23 -1.14 12.50
C PHE A 74 -0.95 -2.35 13.39
N LYS A 75 -1.33 -2.30 14.67
CA LYS A 75 -1.19 -3.43 15.59
C LYS A 75 -1.99 -4.65 15.13
N ALA A 76 -3.20 -4.44 14.60
CA ALA A 76 -4.02 -5.53 14.08
C ALA A 76 -3.31 -6.25 12.90
N PHE A 77 -2.70 -5.53 11.97
CA PHE A 77 -1.93 -6.13 10.87
C PHE A 77 -0.64 -6.79 11.34
N ARG A 78 0.09 -6.22 12.31
CA ARG A 78 1.24 -6.91 12.93
C ARG A 78 0.82 -8.24 13.56
N GLU A 79 -0.32 -8.26 14.23
CA GLU A 79 -0.87 -9.47 14.80
C GLU A 79 -1.30 -10.49 13.74
N VAL A 80 -1.88 -10.06 12.62
CA VAL A 80 -2.15 -10.93 11.46
C VAL A 80 -0.86 -11.61 10.98
N VAL A 81 0.20 -10.85 10.77
CA VAL A 81 1.48 -11.39 10.31
C VAL A 81 2.05 -12.38 11.33
N ARG A 82 2.01 -12.05 12.61
CA ARG A 82 2.46 -12.92 13.69
C ARG A 82 1.68 -14.26 13.76
N LEU A 83 0.35 -14.20 13.59
CA LEU A 83 -0.49 -15.40 13.63
C LEU A 83 -0.38 -16.25 12.36
N ALA A 84 -0.14 -15.63 11.20
CA ALA A 84 -0.04 -16.33 9.93
C ALA A 84 1.33 -17.02 9.75
N SER A 85 2.39 -16.45 10.31
CA SER A 85 3.77 -16.95 10.21
C SER A 85 4.11 -17.88 11.39
N LYS A 86 3.73 -19.14 11.27
CA LYS A 86 3.88 -20.13 12.35
C LYS A 86 5.33 -20.50 12.62
N ASP A 87 6.16 -20.57 11.58
CA ASP A 87 7.51 -21.17 11.61
C ASP A 87 8.63 -20.13 11.49
N HIS A 88 8.31 -18.88 11.17
CA HIS A 88 9.26 -17.79 10.94
C HIS A 88 8.79 -16.51 11.61
N GLY A 89 9.70 -15.80 12.28
CA GLY A 89 9.45 -14.45 12.74
C GLY A 89 9.52 -13.43 11.60
N TYR A 90 8.80 -12.31 11.77
CA TYR A 90 8.89 -11.15 10.88
C TYR A 90 9.12 -9.89 11.70
N VAL A 91 10.09 -9.09 11.27
CA VAL A 91 10.32 -7.74 11.79
C VAL A 91 9.56 -6.73 10.93
N ASN A 92 8.70 -5.93 11.55
CA ASN A 92 8.08 -4.79 10.88
C ASN A 92 9.10 -3.66 10.74
N VAL A 93 9.69 -3.49 9.56
CA VAL A 93 10.74 -2.48 9.31
C VAL A 93 10.17 -1.11 8.96
N VAL A 94 8.97 -1.05 8.38
CA VAL A 94 8.29 0.21 8.06
C VAL A 94 6.80 0.10 8.30
N SER A 95 6.22 1.10 8.96
CA SER A 95 4.78 1.39 8.96
C SER A 95 4.61 2.87 8.69
N ARG A 96 3.99 3.23 7.56
CA ARG A 96 3.78 4.61 7.14
C ARG A 96 2.38 4.79 6.58
N ASN A 97 1.82 5.97 6.80
CA ASN A 97 0.58 6.38 6.15
C ASN A 97 0.69 7.78 5.56
N LEU A 98 -0.15 8.03 4.59
CA LEU A 98 -0.53 9.35 4.12
C LEU A 98 -2.05 9.44 4.14
N GLY A 99 -2.58 10.17 5.11
CA GLY A 99 -4.02 10.17 5.32
C GLY A 99 -4.57 8.74 5.45
N MET A 100 -5.50 8.36 4.57
CA MET A 100 -6.19 7.07 4.63
C MET A 100 -5.45 5.93 3.89
N THR A 101 -4.33 6.21 3.21
CA THR A 101 -3.51 5.20 2.51
C THR A 101 -2.30 4.87 3.37
N ALA A 102 -1.97 3.58 3.50
CA ALA A 102 -0.84 3.13 4.30
C ALA A 102 -0.03 2.03 3.61
N ILE A 103 1.19 1.86 4.07
CA ILE A 103 2.09 0.78 3.67
C ILE A 103 2.80 0.22 4.90
N MET A 104 2.88 -1.11 4.98
CA MET A 104 3.69 -1.80 5.98
C MET A 104 4.65 -2.74 5.27
N VAL A 105 5.90 -2.75 5.72
CA VAL A 105 6.94 -3.62 5.18
C VAL A 105 7.49 -4.47 6.31
N PHE A 106 7.60 -5.78 6.04
CA PHE A 106 8.13 -6.76 6.96
C PHE A 106 9.25 -7.54 6.28
N LEU A 107 10.30 -7.80 7.01
CA LEU A 107 11.38 -8.72 6.62
C LEU A 107 11.36 -9.93 7.56
N ARG A 108 11.56 -11.10 6.99
CA ARG A 108 11.75 -12.34 7.78
C ARG A 108 13.02 -12.21 8.63
N ASP A 109 13.01 -12.72 9.85
CA ASP A 109 14.06 -12.50 10.86
C ASP A 109 15.46 -12.88 10.36
N ASP A 110 15.57 -13.94 9.55
CA ASP A 110 16.84 -14.43 9.03
C ASP A 110 17.49 -13.56 7.96
N VAL A 111 16.73 -12.60 7.41
CA VAL A 111 17.20 -11.70 6.33
C VAL A 111 17.18 -10.22 6.71
N VAL A 112 16.71 -9.87 7.91
CA VAL A 112 16.57 -8.46 8.33
C VAL A 112 17.91 -7.69 8.31
N GLU A 113 19.03 -8.35 8.58
CA GLU A 113 20.37 -7.76 8.58
C GLU A 113 20.86 -7.38 7.17
N ARG A 114 20.19 -7.88 6.13
CA ARG A 114 20.47 -7.51 4.73
C ARG A 114 19.85 -6.17 4.33
N LEU A 115 18.99 -5.58 5.16
CA LEU A 115 18.47 -4.23 4.93
C LEU A 115 19.60 -3.20 5.13
N ALA A 116 19.92 -2.45 4.09
CA ALA A 116 20.97 -1.45 4.12
C ALA A 116 20.46 -0.05 4.48
N TRP A 117 19.36 0.36 3.85
CA TRP A 117 18.76 1.68 4.04
C TRP A 117 17.27 1.67 3.67
N VAL A 118 16.53 2.68 4.14
CA VAL A 118 15.12 2.90 3.80
C VAL A 118 14.88 4.38 3.53
N ARG A 119 14.06 4.65 2.50
CA ARG A 119 13.49 5.97 2.19
C ARG A 119 11.99 5.86 2.13
N THR A 120 11.29 6.94 2.46
CA THR A 120 9.83 6.98 2.42
C THR A 120 9.33 8.18 1.65
N ALA A 121 8.14 8.06 1.08
CA ALA A 121 7.47 9.10 0.31
C ALA A 121 5.98 9.14 0.60
N GLY A 122 5.33 10.30 0.39
CA GLY A 122 3.89 10.41 0.51
C GLY A 122 3.32 11.61 -0.23
N VAL A 123 2.21 11.41 -0.96
CA VAL A 123 1.52 12.46 -1.72
C VAL A 123 0.01 12.29 -1.68
N GLY A 124 -0.73 13.36 -1.32
CA GLY A 124 -2.17 13.43 -1.45
C GLY A 124 -2.58 13.89 -2.87
N VAL A 125 -3.63 13.28 -3.41
CA VAL A 125 -4.27 13.67 -4.67
C VAL A 125 -5.79 13.86 -4.51
N GLY A 126 -6.28 13.75 -3.30
CA GLY A 126 -7.68 13.97 -2.98
C GLY A 126 -8.09 15.44 -3.06
N VAL A 127 -9.19 15.77 -2.40
CA VAL A 127 -9.69 17.15 -2.37
C VAL A 127 -8.63 18.09 -1.79
N SER A 128 -8.24 19.11 -2.54
CA SER A 128 -7.20 20.09 -2.16
C SER A 128 -5.84 19.45 -1.82
N ASP A 129 -5.47 18.41 -2.52
CA ASP A 129 -4.25 17.61 -2.32
C ASP A 129 -4.18 16.86 -0.99
N MET A 130 -5.28 16.70 -0.27
CA MET A 130 -5.33 15.94 0.99
C MET A 130 -5.26 14.43 0.76
N GLY A 131 -4.81 13.70 1.80
CA GLY A 131 -4.56 12.26 1.77
C GLY A 131 -5.81 11.38 1.95
N ASN A 132 -7.03 11.87 1.67
CA ASN A 132 -8.19 10.99 1.54
C ASN A 132 -8.10 10.13 0.27
N LYS A 133 -7.32 10.55 -0.72
CA LYS A 133 -6.80 9.79 -1.85
C LYS A 133 -5.33 10.18 -2.04
N GLY A 134 -4.49 9.26 -2.54
CA GLY A 134 -3.07 9.53 -2.69
C GLY A 134 -2.24 8.28 -2.75
N ALA A 135 -0.94 8.45 -2.49
CA ALA A 135 0.00 7.33 -2.42
C ALA A 135 1.02 7.52 -1.30
N VAL A 136 1.46 6.40 -0.75
CA VAL A 136 2.59 6.31 0.16
C VAL A 136 3.56 5.27 -0.38
N GLY A 137 4.86 5.60 -0.36
CA GLY A 137 5.90 4.75 -0.93
C GLY A 137 7.03 4.46 0.05
N VAL A 138 7.67 3.33 -0.16
CA VAL A 138 8.88 2.89 0.53
C VAL A 138 9.91 2.46 -0.52
N GLN A 139 11.11 2.99 -0.42
CA GLN A 139 12.30 2.47 -1.10
C GLN A 139 13.21 1.83 -0.06
N LEU A 140 13.77 0.68 -0.40
CA LEU A 140 14.75 -0.01 0.43
C LEU A 140 15.91 -0.53 -0.40
N GLY A 141 17.10 -0.47 0.18
CA GLY A 141 18.30 -1.11 -0.34
C GLY A 141 18.53 -2.43 0.38
N TYR A 142 18.67 -3.51 -0.40
CA TYR A 142 18.86 -4.87 0.08
C TYR A 142 20.20 -5.43 -0.39
N ARG A 143 21.04 -5.92 0.53
CA ARG A 143 22.35 -6.49 0.20
C ARG A 143 22.19 -7.86 -0.45
N ALA A 144 22.75 -8.02 -1.64
CA ALA A 144 22.60 -9.24 -2.45
C ALA A 144 23.37 -10.45 -1.87
N ALA A 145 24.53 -10.27 -1.29
CA ALA A 145 25.36 -11.35 -0.75
C ALA A 145 25.38 -11.39 0.79
N ARG A 146 25.40 -12.60 1.37
CA ARG A 146 25.85 -12.82 2.75
C ARG A 146 27.38 -12.76 2.84
N GLY A 147 28.02 -11.79 2.17
CA GLY A 147 29.44 -11.55 2.31
C GLY A 147 29.68 -10.83 3.62
N GLY A 148 30.48 -11.44 4.51
CA GLY A 148 30.98 -10.74 5.69
C GLY A 148 31.59 -9.40 5.26
N LEU A 149 31.42 -8.37 6.09
CA LEU A 149 32.14 -7.11 5.95
C LEU A 149 33.59 -7.45 5.58
N PRO A 150 34.18 -6.91 4.49
CA PRO A 150 35.60 -7.09 4.25
C PRO A 150 36.32 -6.57 5.48
N ALA A 151 37.06 -7.42 6.15
CA ALA A 151 37.86 -7.04 7.30
C ALA A 151 38.85 -5.97 6.83
N GLY A 152 38.58 -4.68 7.11
CA GLY A 152 39.45 -3.57 6.83
C GLY A 152 39.06 -2.60 5.70
N GLY A 153 37.84 -2.67 5.15
CA GLY A 153 37.31 -1.66 4.22
C GLY A 153 36.61 -0.52 4.97
N GLU A 154 37.03 0.72 4.69
CA GLU A 154 36.37 1.91 5.20
C GLU A 154 34.87 1.90 4.86
N ALA A 155 34.03 2.18 5.85
CA ALA A 155 32.56 2.20 5.79
C ALA A 155 32.03 3.44 5.00
N ASP A 156 32.66 3.81 3.89
CA ASP A 156 32.38 5.08 3.21
C ASP A 156 31.30 5.01 2.12
N ASN A 157 30.71 3.84 1.85
CA ASN A 157 29.57 3.79 0.91
C ASN A 157 28.52 2.76 1.34
N PRO A 158 27.52 3.14 2.14
CA PRO A 158 26.43 2.24 2.54
C PRO A 158 25.53 1.81 1.35
N GLU A 159 25.64 2.46 0.19
CA GLU A 159 24.90 2.17 -1.03
C GLU A 159 25.61 1.15 -1.95
N GLY A 160 26.84 0.71 -1.63
CA GLY A 160 27.60 -0.27 -2.42
C GLY A 160 26.88 -1.63 -2.46
N GLU A 161 26.67 -2.15 -3.67
CA GLU A 161 26.14 -3.50 -3.97
C GLU A 161 24.74 -3.82 -3.36
N THR A 162 23.83 -2.86 -3.35
CA THR A 162 22.43 -3.08 -2.96
C THR A 162 21.54 -3.21 -4.18
N VAL A 163 20.57 -4.14 -4.09
CA VAL A 163 19.41 -4.19 -4.98
C VAL A 163 18.35 -3.26 -4.40
N GLU A 164 17.87 -2.32 -5.20
CA GLU A 164 16.87 -1.35 -4.79
C GLU A 164 15.46 -1.85 -5.09
N PHE A 165 14.58 -1.75 -4.09
CA PHE A 165 13.16 -2.03 -4.21
C PHE A 165 12.35 -0.79 -3.91
N THR A 166 11.40 -0.46 -4.79
CA THR A 166 10.42 0.61 -4.58
C THR A 166 9.02 0.01 -4.51
N PHE A 167 8.31 0.25 -3.44
CA PHE A 167 6.92 -0.16 -3.24
C PHE A 167 6.05 1.07 -3.06
N VAL A 168 4.93 1.13 -3.77
CA VAL A 168 3.95 2.21 -3.67
C VAL A 168 2.57 1.63 -3.42
N SER A 169 1.95 2.06 -2.31
CA SER A 169 0.54 1.85 -2.03
C SER A 169 -0.25 3.06 -2.48
N ALA A 170 -1.23 2.88 -3.36
CA ALA A 170 -2.01 3.97 -3.96
C ALA A 170 -3.51 3.80 -3.74
N HIS A 171 -4.21 4.92 -3.68
CA HIS A 171 -5.67 4.98 -3.66
C HIS A 171 -6.12 6.14 -4.55
N LEU A 172 -6.69 5.82 -5.72
CA LEU A 172 -7.07 6.79 -6.75
C LEU A 172 -8.56 7.18 -6.65
N ALA A 173 -8.97 8.14 -7.48
CA ALA A 173 -10.31 8.69 -7.50
C ALA A 173 -11.39 7.63 -7.77
N PRO A 174 -12.49 7.62 -7.00
CA PRO A 174 -13.60 6.68 -7.17
C PRO A 174 -14.52 7.07 -8.35
N MET A 175 -15.63 6.37 -8.48
CA MET A 175 -16.75 6.55 -9.39
C MET A 175 -16.47 6.10 -10.83
N GLU A 176 -17.52 5.74 -11.54
CA GLU A 176 -17.46 5.23 -12.91
C GLU A 176 -16.94 6.32 -13.86
N ASP A 177 -17.45 7.53 -13.76
CA ASP A 177 -17.08 8.71 -14.56
C ASP A 177 -15.70 9.30 -14.21
N GLY A 178 -15.02 8.74 -13.19
CA GLY A 178 -13.74 9.23 -12.69
C GLY A 178 -12.51 8.83 -13.51
N LEU A 179 -12.63 8.28 -14.74
CA LEU A 179 -11.51 7.73 -15.52
C LEU A 179 -10.36 8.72 -15.70
N GLU A 180 -10.65 9.91 -16.25
CA GLU A 180 -9.62 10.94 -16.50
C GLU A 180 -9.01 11.44 -15.18
N ARG A 181 -9.80 11.49 -14.11
CA ARG A 181 -9.30 11.86 -12.80
C ARG A 181 -8.30 10.83 -12.24
N ARG A 182 -8.53 9.54 -12.46
CA ARG A 182 -7.56 8.49 -12.06
C ARG A 182 -6.24 8.61 -12.80
N ASN A 183 -6.29 8.89 -14.10
CA ASN A 183 -5.09 9.15 -14.91
C ASN A 183 -4.34 10.40 -14.41
N GLU A 184 -5.05 11.46 -14.07
CA GLU A 184 -4.47 12.68 -13.51
C GLU A 184 -3.91 12.46 -12.10
N ASP A 185 -4.60 11.67 -11.26
CA ASP A 185 -4.11 11.28 -9.94
C ASP A 185 -2.78 10.52 -10.04
N TYR A 186 -2.67 9.54 -10.96
CA TYR A 186 -1.42 8.83 -11.23
C TYR A 186 -0.30 9.78 -11.66
N LYS A 187 -0.57 10.70 -12.61
CA LYS A 187 0.40 11.72 -13.03
C LYS A 187 0.85 12.59 -11.86
N ASN A 188 -0.08 13.06 -11.03
CA ASN A 188 0.22 13.85 -9.85
C ASN A 188 1.05 13.08 -8.82
N ILE A 189 0.78 11.79 -8.65
CA ILE A 189 1.59 10.90 -7.80
C ILE A 189 3.01 10.83 -8.34
N MET A 190 3.19 10.57 -9.64
CA MET A 190 4.50 10.51 -10.26
C MET A 190 5.33 11.78 -10.08
N GLN A 191 4.68 12.93 -10.23
CA GLN A 191 5.35 14.23 -10.13
C GLN A 191 5.71 14.64 -8.70
N ARG A 192 5.04 14.08 -7.68
CA ARG A 192 5.12 14.59 -6.31
C ARG A 192 5.46 13.54 -5.25
N LEU A 193 5.51 12.25 -5.61
CA LEU A 193 5.98 11.20 -4.70
C LEU A 193 7.51 11.18 -4.72
N VAL A 194 8.12 11.99 -3.85
CA VAL A 194 9.58 12.16 -3.74
C VAL A 194 10.05 11.49 -2.46
N PHE A 195 11.03 10.59 -2.61
CA PHE A 195 11.57 9.77 -1.52
C PHE A 195 12.66 10.52 -0.77
N VAL A 196 12.57 10.44 0.55
CA VAL A 196 13.57 11.01 1.47
C VAL A 196 14.03 9.95 2.48
N PRO A 197 15.28 10.00 2.98
CA PRO A 197 15.78 9.07 3.98
C PRO A 197 14.89 9.02 5.21
N ASP A 198 14.61 7.82 5.73
CA ASP A 198 13.91 7.66 6.99
C ASP A 198 14.91 7.73 8.15
N GLN A 199 14.97 8.86 8.83
CA GLN A 199 15.93 9.12 9.90
C GLN A 199 15.79 8.18 11.11
N ARG A 200 14.62 7.54 11.31
CA ARG A 200 14.41 6.63 12.45
C ARG A 200 15.18 5.33 12.30
N LEU A 201 15.53 4.94 11.08
CA LEU A 201 16.28 3.72 10.79
C LEU A 201 17.81 3.97 10.69
N GLN A 202 18.26 5.21 10.85
CA GLN A 202 19.69 5.54 10.95
C GLN A 202 20.25 5.30 12.35
N THR A 203 19.38 5.11 13.35
CA THR A 203 19.81 4.66 14.68
C THR A 203 19.87 3.13 14.66
N PRO A 204 20.95 2.48 15.17
CA PRO A 204 21.04 1.03 15.27
C PRO A 204 19.76 0.50 15.91
N LEU A 205 19.11 -0.45 15.26
CA LEU A 205 17.85 -1.07 15.67
C LEU A 205 17.80 -1.24 17.20
N ALA A 206 17.16 -0.32 17.89
CA ALA A 206 16.73 -0.54 19.25
C ALA A 206 15.68 -1.65 19.18
N ARG A 207 16.17 -2.88 19.36
CA ARG A 207 15.33 -4.07 19.48
C ARG A 207 14.44 -3.89 20.71
N GLY A 208 13.14 -3.75 20.44
CA GLY A 208 12.13 -3.80 21.49
C GLY A 208 11.96 -2.45 22.22
N GLU A 209 10.89 -1.89 21.98
CA GLU A 209 10.12 -0.85 22.63
C GLU A 209 9.77 0.23 21.61
N GLU A 210 8.73 -0.03 20.82
CA GLU A 210 7.92 1.06 20.31
C GLU A 210 7.33 1.74 21.55
N GLY A 211 7.93 2.85 21.98
CA GLY A 211 7.37 3.65 23.04
C GLY A 211 5.96 4.06 22.62
N GLU A 212 4.98 3.74 23.45
CA GLU A 212 3.57 4.17 23.33
C GLU A 212 3.42 5.71 23.22
N ASP A 213 4.50 6.45 23.37
CA ASP A 213 4.59 7.90 23.47
C ASP A 213 5.15 8.61 22.23
N ALA A 214 5.09 8.02 21.03
CA ALA A 214 5.44 8.78 19.83
C ALA A 214 4.48 9.97 19.66
N PRO A 215 4.95 11.24 19.72
CA PRO A 215 4.08 12.40 19.70
C PRO A 215 3.18 12.42 18.47
N LEU A 216 1.91 12.79 18.66
CA LEU A 216 0.85 12.90 17.63
C LEU A 216 1.25 13.66 16.36
N LEU A 217 2.28 14.49 16.42
CA LEU A 217 2.76 15.35 15.33
C LEU A 217 4.04 14.86 14.65
N GLN A 218 4.69 13.80 15.15
CA GLN A 218 5.99 13.36 14.63
C GLN A 218 5.95 12.57 13.30
N GLY A 219 4.79 12.12 12.84
CA GLY A 219 4.69 11.42 11.55
C GLY A 219 5.15 12.23 10.34
N ASP A 220 5.05 13.56 10.42
CA ASP A 220 5.27 14.47 9.30
C ASP A 220 6.42 15.47 9.49
N VAL A 221 7.00 15.58 10.70
CA VAL A 221 8.07 16.56 10.98
C VAL A 221 9.37 16.20 10.23
N ALA A 222 9.62 14.92 9.99
CA ALA A 222 10.77 14.47 9.20
C ALA A 222 10.79 15.01 7.77
N TRP A 223 9.64 15.42 7.23
CA TRP A 223 9.53 16.03 5.91
C TRP A 223 9.92 17.52 5.86
N GLN A 224 10.01 18.19 7.02
CA GLN A 224 10.16 19.64 7.11
C GLN A 224 11.60 20.11 7.27
N GLU A 225 12.53 19.31 7.81
CA GLU A 225 13.79 19.81 8.32
C GLU A 225 15.04 19.51 7.49
N ASN A 226 14.97 18.68 6.45
CA ASN A 226 16.16 18.42 5.61
C ASN A 226 16.16 19.25 4.32
N GLU A 227 16.45 20.55 4.43
CA GLU A 227 16.75 21.42 3.27
C GLU A 227 18.06 21.04 2.54
N THR A 228 18.87 20.16 3.12
CA THR A 228 20.20 19.76 2.61
C THR A 228 20.21 18.46 1.80
N LEU A 229 19.04 17.89 1.43
CA LEU A 229 19.02 16.69 0.59
C LEU A 229 19.53 17.04 -0.82
N THR A 230 20.69 16.52 -1.13
CA THR A 230 21.41 16.77 -2.40
C THR A 230 20.78 16.05 -3.60
N GLU A 231 19.87 15.10 -3.40
CA GLU A 231 19.27 14.32 -4.49
C GLU A 231 17.78 14.01 -4.24
N GLU A 232 16.90 14.58 -5.08
CA GLU A 232 15.47 14.26 -5.09
C GLU A 232 15.23 13.01 -5.94
N ARG A 233 14.73 11.93 -5.31
CA ARG A 233 14.43 10.68 -6.00
C ARG A 233 12.92 10.51 -6.15
N GLY A 234 12.46 10.41 -7.40
CA GLY A 234 11.08 10.10 -7.74
C GLY A 234 10.80 8.60 -7.68
N MET A 235 9.60 8.18 -8.14
CA MET A 235 9.19 6.77 -8.20
C MET A 235 10.03 5.94 -9.17
N TYR A 236 10.41 6.52 -10.29
CA TYR A 236 11.24 5.86 -11.29
C TYR A 236 12.70 6.12 -10.94
N SER A 237 13.28 5.16 -10.29
CA SER A 237 14.70 5.11 -9.94
C SER A 237 15.54 4.57 -11.12
N PRO A 238 16.87 4.68 -11.08
CA PRO A 238 17.74 4.18 -12.15
C PRO A 238 17.49 2.72 -12.51
N SER A 239 17.98 2.30 -13.66
CA SER A 239 17.79 1.02 -14.34
C SER A 239 18.04 -0.26 -13.53
N SER A 240 18.46 -0.15 -12.27
CA SER A 240 18.80 -1.27 -11.38
C SER A 240 17.76 -1.58 -10.30
N SER A 241 16.59 -0.95 -10.33
CA SER A 241 15.61 -1.09 -9.27
C SER A 241 14.36 -1.88 -9.68
N TYR A 242 13.82 -2.64 -8.73
CA TYR A 242 12.51 -3.24 -8.83
C TYR A 242 11.46 -2.25 -8.34
N PHE A 243 10.40 -2.06 -9.12
CA PHE A 243 9.33 -1.15 -8.78
C PHE A 243 7.98 -1.87 -8.76
N PHE A 244 7.22 -1.69 -7.68
CA PHE A 244 5.89 -2.24 -7.47
C PHE A 244 4.91 -1.12 -7.15
N PHE A 245 3.78 -1.10 -7.87
CA PHE A 245 2.69 -0.16 -7.67
C PHE A 245 1.41 -0.93 -7.42
N ALA A 246 0.88 -0.84 -6.21
CA ALA A 246 -0.27 -1.61 -5.78
C ALA A 246 -1.30 -0.71 -5.09
N GLY A 247 -2.57 -1.10 -5.13
CA GLY A 247 -3.59 -0.37 -4.41
C GLY A 247 -4.99 -0.56 -4.94
N ASP A 248 -5.92 0.14 -4.33
CA ASP A 248 -7.24 0.42 -4.88
C ASP A 248 -7.11 1.52 -5.94
N LEU A 249 -6.86 1.10 -7.18
CA LEU A 249 -6.68 2.01 -8.31
C LEU A 249 -8.01 2.52 -8.87
N ASN A 250 -9.13 1.95 -8.40
CA ASN A 250 -10.50 2.41 -8.66
C ASN A 250 -10.93 2.45 -10.13
N TYR A 251 -10.17 1.87 -11.07
CA TYR A 251 -10.63 1.73 -12.44
C TYR A 251 -11.82 0.79 -12.51
N ARG A 252 -12.74 1.08 -13.40
CA ARG A 252 -14.04 0.41 -13.52
C ARG A 252 -14.16 -0.37 -14.82
N THR A 253 -15.28 -1.03 -14.99
CA THR A 253 -15.65 -1.74 -16.23
C THR A 253 -16.70 -0.98 -17.04
N SER A 254 -17.08 0.23 -16.62
CA SER A 254 -17.99 1.11 -17.32
C SER A 254 -17.81 2.55 -16.90
N LEU A 255 -18.17 3.51 -17.76
CA LEU A 255 -18.25 4.95 -17.44
C LEU A 255 -19.60 5.34 -16.84
N LEU A 256 -20.60 4.47 -16.94
CA LEU A 256 -21.97 4.72 -16.49
C LEU A 256 -22.34 3.76 -15.36
N GLN A 257 -23.27 4.18 -14.53
CA GLN A 257 -23.86 3.29 -13.52
C GLN A 257 -24.67 2.17 -14.19
N PRO A 258 -24.70 0.96 -13.60
CA PRO A 258 -25.43 -0.16 -14.16
C PRO A 258 -26.95 0.08 -14.09
N SER A 259 -27.65 -0.35 -15.14
CA SER A 259 -29.10 -0.44 -15.14
C SER A 259 -29.58 -1.68 -14.39
N PRO A 260 -30.87 -1.76 -13.99
CA PRO A 260 -31.43 -2.98 -13.41
C PRO A 260 -31.33 -4.20 -14.31
N GLN A 261 -31.26 -4.02 -15.63
CA GLN A 261 -31.06 -5.09 -16.59
C GLN A 261 -29.61 -5.57 -16.59
N ASP A 262 -28.63 -4.67 -16.59
CA ASP A 262 -27.21 -5.02 -16.50
C ASP A 262 -26.93 -5.85 -15.24
N VAL A 263 -27.53 -5.48 -14.11
CA VAL A 263 -27.37 -6.23 -12.85
C VAL A 263 -27.86 -7.67 -12.97
N ARG A 264 -28.92 -7.93 -13.73
CA ARG A 264 -29.45 -9.28 -13.94
C ARG A 264 -28.63 -10.10 -14.92
N ASP A 265 -28.18 -9.46 -16.00
CA ASP A 265 -27.69 -10.15 -17.18
C ASP A 265 -26.16 -10.21 -17.27
N LYS A 266 -25.45 -9.26 -16.60
CA LYS A 266 -23.99 -9.08 -16.74
C LYS A 266 -23.20 -9.19 -15.44
N PHE A 267 -23.84 -9.21 -14.28
CA PHE A 267 -23.10 -9.32 -13.03
C PHE A 267 -22.68 -10.78 -12.82
N PRO A 268 -21.36 -11.04 -12.68
CA PRO A 268 -20.87 -12.41 -12.59
C PRO A 268 -21.33 -13.08 -11.30
N GLN A 269 -21.56 -14.37 -11.40
CA GLN A 269 -21.91 -15.24 -10.29
C GLN A 269 -21.01 -16.48 -10.28
N PRO A 270 -20.75 -17.11 -9.13
CA PRO A 270 -20.06 -18.38 -9.09
C PRO A 270 -20.78 -19.40 -9.97
N SER A 271 -20.04 -20.12 -10.83
CA SER A 271 -20.63 -21.19 -11.62
C SER A 271 -21.08 -22.33 -10.70
N THR A 272 -22.31 -22.80 -10.90
CA THR A 272 -22.82 -24.01 -10.22
C THR A 272 -22.23 -25.29 -10.80
N ASN A 273 -21.61 -25.22 -11.99
CA ASN A 273 -20.93 -26.34 -12.63
C ASN A 273 -19.48 -26.43 -12.16
N THR A 274 -19.10 -27.59 -11.66
CA THR A 274 -17.78 -27.88 -11.09
C THR A 274 -16.62 -27.72 -12.08
N ASP A 275 -16.87 -27.71 -13.37
CA ASP A 275 -15.87 -27.82 -14.43
C ASP A 275 -15.77 -26.62 -15.38
N GLY A 276 -16.57 -25.55 -15.16
CA GLY A 276 -16.55 -24.35 -16.00
C GLY A 276 -15.75 -23.20 -15.39
N PRO A 277 -15.00 -22.43 -16.22
CA PRO A 277 -14.41 -21.18 -15.74
C PRO A 277 -15.52 -20.22 -15.30
N ILE A 278 -15.28 -19.49 -14.21
CA ILE A 278 -16.18 -18.42 -13.76
C ILE A 278 -16.31 -17.40 -14.89
N GLU A 279 -17.54 -17.16 -15.34
CA GLU A 279 -17.82 -16.31 -16.50
C GLU A 279 -17.73 -14.82 -16.17
N PHE A 280 -16.52 -14.29 -16.00
CA PHE A 280 -16.29 -12.84 -15.89
C PHE A 280 -15.40 -12.30 -17.03
N ARG A 281 -15.07 -13.11 -18.04
CA ARG A 281 -14.19 -12.73 -19.13
C ARG A 281 -14.73 -11.56 -19.96
N GLU A 282 -16.03 -11.56 -20.24
CA GLU A 282 -16.66 -10.46 -20.99
C GLU A 282 -16.55 -9.15 -20.22
N LEU A 283 -16.79 -9.19 -18.91
CA LEU A 283 -16.67 -8.01 -18.06
C LEU A 283 -15.20 -7.56 -17.92
N LEU A 284 -14.25 -8.51 -17.86
CA LEU A 284 -12.82 -8.18 -17.80
C LEU A 284 -12.30 -7.53 -19.08
N ALA A 285 -12.88 -7.84 -20.24
CA ALA A 285 -12.55 -7.17 -21.50
C ALA A 285 -12.89 -5.66 -21.47
N GLU A 286 -13.84 -5.25 -20.63
CA GLU A 286 -14.22 -3.86 -20.44
C GLU A 286 -13.39 -3.15 -19.35
N ASP A 287 -12.35 -3.81 -18.79
CA ASP A 287 -11.53 -3.22 -17.72
C ASP A 287 -10.80 -1.96 -18.19
N GLN A 288 -11.18 -0.83 -17.63
CA GLN A 288 -10.62 0.48 -17.98
C GLN A 288 -9.12 0.56 -17.72
N LEU A 289 -8.60 -0.08 -16.67
CA LEU A 289 -7.17 0.00 -16.36
C LEU A 289 -6.33 -0.66 -17.44
N THR A 290 -6.70 -1.86 -17.87
CA THR A 290 -6.02 -2.55 -18.97
C THR A 290 -6.02 -1.68 -20.23
N GLN A 291 -7.17 -1.12 -20.61
CA GLN A 291 -7.29 -0.24 -21.78
C GLN A 291 -6.42 1.03 -21.65
N GLN A 292 -6.35 1.65 -20.46
CA GLN A 292 -5.54 2.86 -20.25
C GLN A 292 -4.04 2.58 -20.21
N VAL A 293 -3.62 1.41 -19.69
CA VAL A 293 -2.22 0.96 -19.74
C VAL A 293 -1.79 0.70 -21.19
N GLU A 294 -2.59 -0.03 -21.96
CA GLU A 294 -2.34 -0.29 -23.38
C GLU A 294 -2.29 0.99 -24.22
N ALA A 295 -3.12 1.98 -23.87
CA ALA A 295 -3.11 3.31 -24.49
C ALA A 295 -1.95 4.22 -24.01
N GLY A 296 -1.09 3.75 -23.10
CA GLY A 296 0.05 4.51 -22.57
C GLY A 296 -0.36 5.75 -21.78
N LYS A 297 -1.51 5.75 -21.10
CA LYS A 297 -2.02 6.90 -20.33
C LYS A 297 -1.75 6.80 -18.84
N THR A 298 -1.45 5.62 -18.33
CA THR A 298 -1.19 5.36 -16.92
C THR A 298 -0.18 4.21 -16.76
N LEU A 299 0.40 4.06 -15.58
CA LEU A 299 1.30 2.96 -15.19
C LEU A 299 2.39 2.64 -16.22
N HIS A 300 3.02 3.69 -16.76
CA HIS A 300 4.00 3.64 -17.83
C HIS A 300 5.15 2.66 -17.51
N GLY A 301 5.40 1.69 -18.40
CA GLY A 301 6.47 0.70 -18.26
C GLY A 301 6.25 -0.33 -17.16
N LEU A 302 5.04 -0.41 -16.60
CA LEU A 302 4.66 -1.44 -15.65
C LEU A 302 3.84 -2.53 -16.32
N THR A 303 3.96 -3.74 -15.78
CA THR A 303 3.21 -4.93 -16.22
C THR A 303 2.45 -5.51 -15.03
N GLU A 304 1.45 -6.31 -15.31
CA GLU A 304 0.66 -7.04 -14.33
C GLU A 304 0.63 -8.52 -14.68
N ALA A 305 0.56 -9.37 -13.66
CA ALA A 305 0.33 -10.79 -13.88
C ALA A 305 -1.12 -11.05 -14.38
N PRO A 306 -1.39 -12.12 -15.14
CA PRO A 306 -2.73 -12.39 -15.65
C PRO A 306 -3.79 -12.46 -14.55
N ILE A 307 -4.89 -11.75 -14.73
CA ILE A 307 -6.05 -11.77 -13.82
C ILE A 307 -6.86 -13.05 -14.07
N THR A 308 -6.90 -13.92 -13.08
CA THR A 308 -7.64 -15.19 -13.10
C THR A 308 -8.65 -15.30 -11.97
N PHE A 309 -8.88 -14.21 -11.26
CA PHE A 309 -9.77 -14.12 -10.09
C PHE A 309 -10.97 -13.20 -10.38
N PRO A 310 -12.08 -13.34 -9.64
CA PRO A 310 -13.27 -12.53 -9.82
C PRO A 310 -13.05 -11.05 -9.53
N PRO A 311 -13.99 -10.16 -9.93
CA PRO A 311 -13.93 -8.74 -9.56
C PRO A 311 -13.73 -8.55 -8.06
N THR A 312 -12.93 -7.56 -7.67
CA THR A 312 -12.58 -7.32 -6.26
C THR A 312 -13.56 -6.38 -5.55
N TYR A 313 -14.42 -5.69 -6.29
CA TYR A 313 -15.33 -4.64 -5.85
C TYR A 313 -16.61 -4.64 -6.69
N LYS A 314 -17.79 -4.23 -6.28
CA LYS A 314 -18.27 -3.84 -4.97
C LYS A 314 -19.21 -4.93 -4.43
N TYR A 315 -18.79 -5.58 -3.39
CA TYR A 315 -19.61 -6.55 -2.72
C TYR A 315 -20.57 -5.88 -1.72
N HIS A 316 -21.72 -6.49 -1.53
CA HIS A 316 -22.63 -6.19 -0.42
C HIS A 316 -22.44 -7.25 0.65
N THR A 317 -22.01 -6.84 1.83
CA THR A 317 -21.84 -7.72 2.98
C THR A 317 -22.95 -7.44 3.97
N ASP A 318 -23.76 -8.44 4.30
CA ASP A 318 -24.84 -8.34 5.28
C ASP A 318 -24.39 -8.71 6.71
N GLY A 319 -23.12 -9.10 6.85
CA GLY A 319 -22.53 -9.52 8.12
C GLY A 319 -22.98 -10.91 8.59
N SER A 320 -23.79 -11.64 7.81
CA SER A 320 -24.25 -13.00 8.16
C SER A 320 -23.10 -14.00 8.18
N LYS A 321 -22.05 -13.75 7.39
CA LYS A 321 -20.80 -14.53 7.39
C LYS A 321 -19.61 -13.60 7.52
N ALA A 322 -18.68 -13.93 8.40
CA ALA A 322 -17.47 -13.14 8.60
C ALA A 322 -16.50 -13.21 7.41
N VAL A 323 -16.51 -14.34 6.69
CA VAL A 323 -15.63 -14.60 5.52
C VAL A 323 -16.43 -15.34 4.45
N LEU A 324 -16.30 -14.89 3.18
CA LEU A 324 -16.84 -15.56 2.00
C LEU A 324 -15.71 -16.11 1.15
N LEU A 325 -15.64 -17.43 1.00
CA LEU A 325 -14.56 -18.10 0.27
C LEU A 325 -14.68 -17.87 -1.25
N VAL A 326 -13.52 -17.74 -1.93
CA VAL A 326 -13.47 -17.56 -3.39
C VAL A 326 -13.69 -18.88 -4.12
N ASN A 327 -13.08 -19.96 -3.62
CA ASN A 327 -13.03 -21.29 -4.21
C ASN A 327 -13.26 -22.34 -3.12
N GLY A 328 -14.32 -22.23 -2.36
CA GLY A 328 -14.63 -23.20 -1.33
C GLY A 328 -15.74 -24.13 -1.75
N GLU A 329 -15.98 -25.13 -0.94
CA GLU A 329 -17.14 -26.02 -1.01
C GLU A 329 -18.46 -25.21 -0.87
N ASP A 330 -18.36 -23.99 -0.30
CA ASP A 330 -19.44 -22.99 -0.26
C ASP A 330 -19.42 -22.11 -1.51
N ARG A 331 -19.90 -22.62 -2.62
CA ARG A 331 -20.18 -21.85 -3.84
C ARG A 331 -21.41 -20.99 -3.63
N GLU A 332 -21.23 -19.95 -2.84
CA GLU A 332 -22.33 -19.05 -2.55
C GLU A 332 -22.51 -17.99 -3.62
N HIS A 333 -23.74 -17.54 -3.73
CA HIS A 333 -24.12 -16.42 -4.56
C HIS A 333 -23.38 -15.17 -4.13
N TRP A 334 -22.66 -14.49 -5.06
CA TRP A 334 -22.03 -13.22 -4.77
C TRP A 334 -23.06 -12.12 -4.68
N SER A 335 -23.12 -11.45 -3.54
CA SER A 335 -24.00 -10.31 -3.34
C SER A 335 -23.32 -9.03 -3.82
N TRP A 336 -23.71 -8.55 -4.99
CA TRP A 336 -23.16 -7.32 -5.56
C TRP A 336 -23.98 -6.09 -5.14
N ALA A 337 -23.30 -4.96 -4.92
CA ALA A 337 -23.95 -3.68 -4.76
C ALA A 337 -24.53 -3.21 -6.11
N ARG A 338 -25.85 -3.18 -6.24
CA ARG A 338 -26.59 -2.96 -7.50
C ARG A 338 -26.35 -1.60 -8.20
N HIS A 339 -25.76 -0.65 -7.49
CA HIS A 339 -25.47 0.71 -8.00
C HIS A 339 -24.02 0.89 -8.47
N ARG A 340 -23.22 -0.19 -8.54
CA ARG A 340 -21.83 -0.21 -8.99
C ARG A 340 -21.57 -1.44 -9.85
N TRP A 341 -20.81 -1.25 -10.92
CA TRP A 341 -20.32 -2.38 -11.71
C TRP A 341 -19.29 -3.18 -10.92
N PRO A 342 -19.38 -4.52 -10.92
CA PRO A 342 -18.29 -5.35 -10.45
C PRO A 342 -17.02 -5.01 -11.23
N SER A 343 -15.91 -4.73 -10.54
CA SER A 343 -14.69 -4.20 -11.15
C SER A 343 -13.46 -4.71 -10.42
N TRP A 344 -12.32 -4.74 -11.10
CA TRP A 344 -11.02 -5.08 -10.54
C TRP A 344 -10.32 -3.79 -10.10
N CYS A 345 -10.77 -3.23 -8.98
CA CYS A 345 -10.22 -1.98 -8.44
C CYS A 345 -8.86 -2.16 -7.77
N ASP A 346 -8.62 -3.34 -7.20
CA ASP A 346 -7.46 -3.67 -6.38
C ASP A 346 -6.45 -4.44 -7.22
N ARG A 347 -5.30 -3.81 -7.51
CA ARG A 347 -4.34 -4.28 -8.53
C ARG A 347 -2.89 -4.16 -8.05
N ILE A 348 -2.01 -5.00 -8.62
CA ILE A 348 -0.56 -4.99 -8.34
C ILE A 348 0.20 -5.02 -9.65
N PHE A 349 0.88 -3.93 -9.96
CA PHE A 349 1.75 -3.75 -11.12
C PHE A 349 3.22 -3.75 -10.71
N PHE A 350 4.09 -4.17 -11.61
CA PHE A 350 5.53 -4.19 -11.35
C PHE A 350 6.33 -3.88 -12.61
N SER A 351 7.55 -3.36 -12.41
CA SER A 351 8.57 -3.26 -13.44
C SER A 351 9.77 -4.11 -13.09
N THR A 352 10.51 -4.51 -14.10
CA THR A 352 11.79 -5.19 -13.94
C THR A 352 12.92 -4.27 -14.42
N PRO A 353 14.12 -4.37 -13.80
CA PRO A 353 15.30 -3.70 -14.34
C PRO A 353 15.52 -4.06 -15.80
N GLN A 354 15.94 -3.08 -16.61
CA GLN A 354 16.11 -3.27 -18.06
C GLN A 354 17.44 -3.92 -18.46
N GLN A 355 18.35 -4.16 -17.53
CA GLN A 355 19.67 -4.73 -17.77
C GLN A 355 19.79 -6.15 -17.22
N GLY A 356 20.22 -7.09 -18.06
CA GLY A 356 20.56 -8.47 -17.70
C GLY A 356 19.39 -9.44 -17.60
N ASP A 357 19.67 -10.66 -17.10
CA ASP A 357 18.68 -11.72 -16.84
C ASP A 357 17.84 -11.47 -15.58
N VAL A 358 17.73 -10.22 -15.14
CA VAL A 358 17.10 -9.79 -13.90
C VAL A 358 15.62 -9.54 -14.15
N LYS A 359 14.75 -10.34 -13.54
CA LYS A 359 13.29 -10.21 -13.73
C LYS A 359 12.50 -10.48 -12.47
N VAL A 360 11.30 -9.93 -12.39
CA VAL A 360 10.24 -10.37 -11.49
C VAL A 360 9.58 -11.60 -12.12
N THR A 361 9.51 -12.70 -11.38
CA THR A 361 8.82 -13.92 -11.80
C THR A 361 7.58 -14.10 -10.92
N PRO A 362 6.37 -13.73 -11.40
CA PRO A 362 5.15 -14.01 -10.68
C PRO A 362 4.97 -15.53 -10.50
N GLN A 363 4.70 -15.94 -9.27
CA GLN A 363 4.41 -17.33 -8.93
C GLN A 363 2.91 -17.55 -8.81
N ARG A 364 2.21 -16.62 -8.18
CA ARG A 364 0.76 -16.64 -8.07
C ARG A 364 0.21 -15.22 -7.86
N TYR A 365 -0.86 -14.89 -8.58
CA TYR A 365 -1.60 -13.64 -8.43
C TYR A 365 -3.07 -13.99 -8.21
N ALA A 366 -3.63 -13.63 -7.07
CA ALA A 366 -4.96 -14.09 -6.67
C ALA A 366 -5.63 -13.09 -5.72
N CYS A 367 -6.96 -13.07 -5.71
CA CYS A 367 -7.71 -12.43 -4.64
C CYS A 367 -7.88 -13.39 -3.45
N LEU A 368 -7.96 -12.81 -2.27
CA LEU A 368 -8.29 -13.52 -1.03
C LEU A 368 -9.82 -13.63 -0.87
N PRO A 369 -10.31 -14.41 0.11
CA PRO A 369 -11.71 -14.39 0.50
C PRO A 369 -12.22 -12.99 0.80
N LEU A 370 -13.53 -12.79 0.62
CA LEU A 370 -14.19 -11.55 1.03
C LEU A 370 -14.39 -11.56 2.55
N PHE A 371 -13.96 -10.50 3.23
CA PHE A 371 -14.20 -10.27 4.65
C PHE A 371 -15.40 -9.34 4.84
N ALA A 372 -16.29 -9.65 5.78
CA ALA A 372 -17.52 -8.88 6.01
C ALA A 372 -17.28 -7.41 6.42
N THR A 373 -16.05 -7.07 6.80
CA THR A 373 -15.65 -5.73 7.20
C THR A 373 -15.37 -4.80 6.01
N SER A 374 -15.31 -5.32 4.78
CA SER A 374 -15.02 -4.54 3.58
C SER A 374 -15.88 -4.97 2.40
N ASP A 375 -16.19 -4.04 1.52
CA ASP A 375 -16.82 -4.25 0.22
C ASP A 375 -15.81 -4.58 -0.90
N HIS A 376 -14.53 -4.74 -0.54
CA HIS A 376 -13.43 -5.17 -1.40
C HIS A 376 -12.88 -6.53 -0.97
N ARG A 377 -12.37 -7.30 -1.95
CA ARG A 377 -11.51 -8.47 -1.70
C ARG A 377 -10.05 -8.02 -1.66
N PRO A 378 -9.25 -8.50 -0.71
CA PRO A 378 -7.81 -8.32 -0.79
C PRO A 378 -7.25 -9.04 -2.03
N VAL A 379 -6.19 -8.48 -2.61
CA VAL A 379 -5.46 -9.08 -3.75
C VAL A 379 -4.00 -9.23 -3.37
N ALA A 380 -3.39 -10.36 -3.72
CA ALA A 380 -2.00 -10.60 -3.41
C ALA A 380 -1.22 -11.20 -4.59
N LEU A 381 0.05 -10.81 -4.67
CA LEU A 381 1.05 -11.32 -5.60
C LEU A 381 2.18 -11.98 -4.82
N ALA A 382 2.40 -13.27 -5.07
CA ALA A 382 3.63 -13.96 -4.72
C ALA A 382 4.57 -13.96 -5.92
N ALA A 383 5.81 -13.53 -5.75
CA ALA A 383 6.79 -13.47 -6.83
C ALA A 383 8.20 -13.76 -6.30
N SER A 384 9.07 -14.23 -7.19
CA SER A 384 10.50 -14.32 -6.95
C SER A 384 11.22 -13.24 -7.76
N VAL A 385 12.22 -12.59 -7.17
CA VAL A 385 13.04 -11.57 -7.81
C VAL A 385 14.51 -11.97 -7.71
N SER A 386 15.27 -11.76 -8.78
CA SER A 386 16.70 -12.01 -8.78
C SER A 386 17.45 -10.94 -7.98
N LEU A 387 18.40 -11.36 -7.14
CA LEU A 387 19.26 -10.48 -6.35
C LEU A 387 20.62 -10.19 -7.03
N LYS A 388 20.77 -10.55 -8.31
CA LYS A 388 22.00 -10.22 -9.03
C LYS A 388 22.14 -8.69 -9.08
N ALA A 389 23.16 -8.18 -8.40
CA ALA A 389 23.49 -6.77 -8.47
C ALA A 389 23.84 -6.43 -9.93
N VAL A 390 23.13 -5.46 -10.49
CA VAL A 390 23.52 -4.88 -11.77
C VAL A 390 24.81 -4.09 -11.51
N SER A 391 25.96 -4.65 -11.91
CA SER A 391 27.24 -4.00 -11.68
C SER A 391 27.24 -2.62 -12.38
N ASN A 392 27.53 -1.56 -11.62
CA ASN A 392 27.70 -0.21 -12.15
C ASN A 392 28.90 -0.10 -13.12
N ALA A 393 29.70 -1.16 -13.29
CA ALA A 393 30.90 -1.19 -14.13
C ALA A 393 30.64 -1.09 -15.65
N GLY A 394 29.36 -1.15 -16.08
CA GLY A 394 28.95 -1.00 -17.47
C GLY A 394 28.14 0.25 -17.77
N ARG A 395 28.04 1.20 -16.85
CA ARG A 395 27.34 2.48 -17.12
C ARG A 395 28.09 3.24 -18.21
N VAL A 396 27.61 3.16 -19.43
CA VAL A 396 27.93 4.13 -20.46
C VAL A 396 27.27 5.44 -20.01
N GLU A 397 28.07 6.47 -19.71
CA GLU A 397 27.57 7.83 -19.49
C GLU A 397 26.68 8.21 -20.67
N GLY A 398 25.36 8.22 -20.47
CA GLY A 398 24.39 8.54 -21.53
C GLY A 398 23.21 7.58 -21.67
N GLU A 399 23.27 6.34 -21.19
CA GLU A 399 22.08 5.47 -21.13
C GLU A 399 21.20 5.89 -19.95
N ARG A 400 20.20 6.70 -20.28
CA ARG A 400 19.12 7.06 -19.38
C ARG A 400 18.26 5.81 -19.16
N GLY A 401 18.13 5.35 -17.91
CA GLY A 401 17.09 4.39 -17.52
C GLY A 401 15.70 4.87 -17.98
N PRO A 402 14.62 4.09 -17.76
CA PRO A 402 13.30 4.48 -18.20
C PRO A 402 13.03 5.91 -17.73
N THR A 403 12.95 6.83 -18.71
CA THR A 403 12.73 8.24 -18.42
C THR A 403 11.34 8.33 -17.78
N ALA A 404 11.27 8.84 -16.56
CA ALA A 404 9.99 9.12 -15.92
C ALA A 404 9.14 9.93 -16.92
N PRO A 405 7.91 9.48 -17.25
CA PRO A 405 7.08 10.16 -18.25
C PRO A 405 6.73 11.59 -17.85
N PHE A 406 6.89 11.92 -16.56
CA PHE A 406 6.66 13.27 -16.01
C PHE A 406 7.79 13.62 -15.05
N GLY A 407 8.32 14.87 -15.15
CA GLY A 407 9.32 15.39 -14.24
C GLY A 407 8.77 15.66 -12.83
N ILE A 408 9.64 15.70 -11.83
CA ILE A 408 9.28 16.07 -10.45
C ILE A 408 8.76 17.52 -10.43
N ASP A 409 7.63 17.76 -9.77
CA ASP A 409 7.09 19.10 -9.52
C ASP A 409 7.99 19.81 -8.48
N PRO A 410 8.71 20.89 -8.82
CA PRO A 410 9.61 21.56 -7.87
C PRO A 410 8.89 22.13 -6.64
N ARG A 411 7.54 22.22 -6.67
CA ARG A 411 6.72 22.69 -5.56
C ARG A 411 6.15 21.57 -4.71
N TRP A 412 6.59 20.32 -4.89
CA TRP A 412 6.02 19.16 -4.19
C TRP A 412 6.03 19.31 -2.67
N ARG A 413 7.13 19.86 -2.08
CA ARG A 413 7.25 20.10 -0.63
C ARG A 413 6.21 21.11 -0.14
N THR A 414 6.13 22.26 -0.82
CA THR A 414 5.16 23.31 -0.47
C THR A 414 3.72 22.81 -0.54
N LYS A 415 3.37 22.07 -1.60
CA LYS A 415 2.05 21.46 -1.74
C LYS A 415 1.78 20.46 -0.61
N ARG A 416 2.76 19.62 -0.24
CA ARG A 416 2.63 18.64 0.84
C ARG A 416 2.41 19.32 2.19
N ILE A 417 3.18 20.35 2.52
CA ILE A 417 3.02 21.12 3.76
C ILE A 417 1.62 21.78 3.83
N GLN A 418 1.18 22.38 2.74
CA GLN A 418 -0.15 23.00 2.68
C GLN A 418 -1.28 21.96 2.84
N ALA A 419 -1.15 20.82 2.18
CA ALA A 419 -2.09 19.71 2.31
C ALA A 419 -2.16 19.22 3.76
N ARG A 420 -1.01 19.05 4.43
CA ARG A 420 -0.95 18.60 5.83
C ARG A 420 -1.66 19.53 6.79
N ARG A 421 -1.51 20.83 6.61
CA ARG A 421 -2.24 21.82 7.45
C ARG A 421 -3.75 21.66 7.31
N LYS A 422 -4.25 21.42 6.09
CA LYS A 422 -5.67 21.17 5.81
C LYS A 422 -6.12 19.84 6.41
N GLU A 423 -5.32 18.77 6.26
CA GLU A 423 -5.58 17.45 6.84
C GLU A 423 -5.75 17.55 8.37
N LEU A 424 -4.85 18.25 9.05
CA LEU A 424 -4.95 18.45 10.50
C LEU A 424 -6.22 19.21 10.89
N ALA A 425 -6.55 20.28 10.18
CA ALA A 425 -7.77 21.05 10.44
C ALA A 425 -9.03 20.19 10.22
N VAL A 426 -9.10 19.47 9.11
CA VAL A 426 -10.22 18.57 8.81
C VAL A 426 -10.25 17.40 9.79
N GLY A 427 -9.11 16.83 10.15
CA GLY A 427 -8.99 15.74 11.12
C GLY A 427 -9.51 16.13 12.49
N ILE A 428 -9.13 17.30 12.99
CA ILE A 428 -9.62 17.85 14.27
C ILE A 428 -11.14 18.07 14.21
N MET A 429 -11.63 18.73 13.16
CA MET A 429 -13.08 18.99 13.01
C MET A 429 -13.87 17.69 12.93
N ALA A 430 -13.39 16.72 12.14
CA ALA A 430 -14.03 15.43 12.01
C ALA A 430 -13.97 14.62 13.32
N TYR A 431 -12.87 14.68 14.06
CA TYR A 431 -12.74 14.04 15.36
C TYR A 431 -13.78 14.60 16.35
N LEU A 432 -13.84 15.92 16.47
CA LEU A 432 -14.76 16.61 17.37
C LEU A 432 -16.23 16.35 17.00
N ALA A 433 -16.56 16.29 15.69
CA ALA A 433 -17.95 16.19 15.24
C ALA A 433 -18.46 14.75 15.10
N LEU A 434 -17.57 13.77 14.83
CA LEU A 434 -17.97 12.41 14.40
C LEU A 434 -17.59 11.32 15.40
N THR A 435 -16.74 11.62 16.40
CA THR A 435 -16.36 10.63 17.42
C THR A 435 -17.09 10.88 18.75
N ARG A 436 -17.28 9.82 19.53
CA ARG A 436 -17.92 9.94 20.86
C ARG A 436 -17.06 10.75 21.80
N GLU A 437 -15.74 10.53 21.77
CA GLU A 437 -14.75 11.24 22.58
C GLU A 437 -14.70 12.73 22.22
N GLY A 438 -14.68 13.05 20.94
CA GLY A 438 -14.69 14.41 20.43
C GLY A 438 -15.98 15.17 20.80
N ASN A 439 -17.13 14.53 20.65
CA ASN A 439 -18.41 15.08 21.06
C ASN A 439 -18.44 15.34 22.58
N GLY A 440 -17.92 14.40 23.39
CA GLY A 440 -17.79 14.60 24.84
C GLY A 440 -16.91 15.81 25.19
N LEU A 441 -15.79 15.97 24.48
CA LEU A 441 -14.88 17.12 24.64
C LEU A 441 -15.57 18.44 24.26
N LEU A 442 -16.31 18.49 23.15
CA LEU A 442 -17.08 19.67 22.73
C LEU A 442 -18.11 20.07 23.79
N VAL A 443 -18.87 19.12 24.29
CA VAL A 443 -19.87 19.37 25.34
C VAL A 443 -19.20 19.89 26.61
N ALA A 444 -18.14 19.25 27.10
CA ALA A 444 -17.41 19.67 28.28
C ALA A 444 -16.82 21.08 28.12
N THR A 445 -16.22 21.37 26.98
CA THR A 445 -15.66 22.70 26.68
C THR A 445 -16.77 23.76 26.63
N THR A 446 -17.92 23.46 26.02
CA THR A 446 -19.06 24.39 25.97
C THR A 446 -19.60 24.69 27.36
N ILE A 447 -19.77 23.67 28.19
CA ILE A 447 -20.22 23.85 29.61
C ILE A 447 -19.21 24.68 30.35
N GLY A 448 -17.90 24.41 30.20
CA GLY A 448 -16.83 25.17 30.85
C GLY A 448 -16.81 26.64 30.46
N LEU A 449 -16.95 26.93 29.15
CA LEU A 449 -16.99 28.31 28.64
C LEU A 449 -18.23 29.07 29.12
N VAL A 450 -19.41 28.45 29.04
CA VAL A 450 -20.67 29.07 29.53
C VAL A 450 -20.64 29.27 31.03
N GLY A 451 -20.19 28.27 31.80
CA GLY A 451 -20.04 28.39 33.26
C GLY A 451 -19.03 29.47 33.64
N GLY A 452 -17.87 29.49 32.98
CA GLY A 452 -16.86 30.55 33.20
C GLY A 452 -17.39 31.95 32.90
N TRP A 453 -18.10 32.07 31.77
CA TRP A 453 -18.74 33.34 31.38
C TRP A 453 -19.79 33.80 32.40
N LEU A 454 -20.63 32.89 32.91
CA LEU A 454 -21.63 33.19 33.92
C LEU A 454 -20.98 33.65 35.24
N ILE A 455 -19.90 33.00 35.67
CA ILE A 455 -19.14 33.39 36.87
C ILE A 455 -18.54 34.78 36.69
N ILE A 456 -17.84 35.02 35.58
CA ILE A 456 -17.25 36.34 35.29
C ILE A 456 -18.33 37.42 35.26
N ARG A 457 -19.44 37.15 34.59
CA ARG A 457 -20.57 38.07 34.53
C ARG A 457 -21.14 38.39 35.91
N SER A 458 -21.28 37.37 36.77
CA SER A 458 -21.75 37.55 38.16
C SER A 458 -20.79 38.40 38.99
N LEU A 459 -19.48 38.24 38.83
CA LEU A 459 -18.45 39.01 39.53
C LEU A 459 -18.34 40.46 39.04
N LEU A 460 -18.73 40.75 37.79
CA LEU A 460 -18.66 42.10 37.21
C LEU A 460 -19.95 42.92 37.44
N LEU A 461 -21.07 42.25 37.68
CA LEU A 461 -22.39 42.87 37.83
C LEU A 461 -22.91 42.89 39.32
N GLY A 462 -22.19 42.21 40.23
CA GLY A 462 -22.42 42.27 41.65
C GLY A 462 -21.43 43.23 42.30
#